data_120ca4ec68752afc3f6cb86fd330647d
#
_entry.id   120ca4ec68752afc3f6cb86fd330647d
#
_cell.length_a   1.000
_cell.length_b   1.000
_cell.length_c   1.000
_cell.angle_alpha   90.00
_cell.angle_beta   90.00
_cell.angle_gamma   90.00
#
_symmetry.space_group_name_H-M   'P 1'
#
loop_
_entity.id
_entity.type
_entity.pdbx_description
1 polymer ?
#
loop_
_entity_poly.entity_id
_entity_poly.type
_entity_poly.pdbx_seq_one_letter_code
_entity_poly.pdbx_strand_id
1 'polypeptide(L)'
;MSIKLIAADMDGTLLSSRKQLPKGFFPLVRTLKKIGVRFAPASGRQYYNLYEQFGEIADELMYISENGGMVCDGREIVSFEAMPQQLVCAAVELARGLPN
;
A
#
# COMPACT_ATOMS: atom_id res chain seq x y z
N MET A 1 -4.65 -25.90 0.63
CA MET A 1 -4.72 -24.53 0.08
C MET A 1 -3.53 -23.73 0.58
N SER A 2 -2.80 -23.09 -0.31
CA SER A 2 -1.63 -22.30 0.08
C SER A 2 -1.94 -20.80 0.05
N ILE A 3 -1.52 -20.10 1.10
CA ILE A 3 -1.59 -18.65 1.15
C ILE A 3 -0.42 -18.10 0.32
N LYS A 4 -0.70 -17.19 -0.60
CA LYS A 4 0.33 -16.59 -1.46
C LYS A 4 0.54 -15.11 -1.20
N LEU A 5 -0.39 -14.47 -0.52
CA LEU A 5 -0.34 -13.03 -0.24
C LEU A 5 -0.89 -12.76 1.15
N ILE A 6 -0.16 -11.96 1.91
CA ILE A 6 -0.62 -11.42 3.19
C ILE A 6 -0.67 -9.91 3.05
N ALA A 7 -1.85 -9.32 3.20
CA ALA A 7 -2.03 -7.87 3.19
C ALA A 7 -2.33 -7.39 4.61
N ALA A 8 -1.70 -6.30 5.02
CA ALA A 8 -1.91 -5.75 6.36
C ALA A 8 -1.97 -4.24 6.31
N ASP A 9 -2.90 -3.69 7.08
CA ASP A 9 -2.98 -2.25 7.30
C ASP A 9 -1.70 -1.73 7.95
N MET A 10 -1.35 -0.48 7.64
CA MET A 10 -0.16 0.15 8.19
C MET A 10 -0.41 0.73 9.57
N ASP A 11 -1.21 1.80 9.65
CA ASP A 11 -1.40 2.50 10.91
C ASP A 11 -2.32 1.72 11.85
N GLY A 12 -1.86 1.55 13.10
CA GLY A 12 -2.63 0.84 14.11
C GLY A 12 -2.60 -0.67 14.00
N THR A 13 -2.00 -1.23 12.95
CA THR A 13 -1.88 -2.67 12.74
C THR A 13 -0.42 -3.06 12.56
N LEU A 14 0.19 -2.73 11.43
CA LEU A 14 1.60 -3.05 11.19
C LEU A 14 2.53 -2.09 11.92
N LEU A 15 2.25 -0.79 11.85
CA LEU A 15 3.04 0.21 12.54
C LEU A 15 2.57 0.37 13.99
N SER A 16 3.54 0.51 14.89
CA SER A 16 3.26 0.79 16.30
C SER A 16 2.72 2.21 16.47
N SER A 17 2.33 2.56 17.71
CA SER A 17 1.89 3.93 18.05
C SER A 17 2.98 4.96 17.74
N ARG A 18 4.25 4.55 17.70
CA ARG A 18 5.39 5.40 17.33
C ARG A 18 5.71 5.35 15.84
N LYS A 19 4.84 4.77 15.02
CA LYS A 19 5.03 4.63 13.58
C LYS A 19 6.25 3.80 13.21
N GLN A 20 6.57 2.79 14.03
CA GLN A 20 7.71 1.90 13.81
C GLN A 20 7.24 0.51 13.42
N LEU A 21 8.02 -0.13 12.53
CA LEU A 21 7.79 -1.51 12.14
C LEU A 21 8.20 -2.46 13.27
N PRO A 22 7.55 -3.65 13.36
CA PRO A 22 7.94 -4.62 14.38
C PRO A 22 9.39 -5.09 14.20
N LYS A 23 10.03 -5.45 15.31
CA LYS A 23 11.34 -6.07 15.26
C LYS A 23 11.24 -7.41 14.51
N GLY A 24 12.22 -7.70 13.69
CA GLY A 24 12.25 -8.94 12.93
C GLY A 24 11.34 -8.94 11.72
N PHE A 25 10.71 -7.81 11.39
CA PHE A 25 9.82 -7.72 10.24
C PHE A 25 10.54 -8.02 8.93
N PHE A 26 11.71 -7.41 8.70
CA PHE A 26 12.47 -7.60 7.47
C PHE A 26 12.87 -9.06 7.24
N PRO A 27 13.48 -9.76 8.24
CA PRO A 27 13.76 -11.19 8.09
C PRO A 27 12.51 -12.03 7.86
N LEU A 28 11.38 -11.68 8.51
CA LEU A 28 10.13 -12.39 8.33
C LEU A 28 9.64 -12.31 6.89
N VAL A 29 9.67 -11.11 6.30
CA VAL A 29 9.25 -10.90 4.91
C VAL A 29 10.09 -11.75 3.96
N ARG A 30 11.41 -11.79 4.18
CA ARG A 30 12.31 -12.58 3.36
C ARG A 30 12.05 -14.08 3.52
N THR A 31 11.75 -14.54 4.73
CA THR A 31 11.39 -15.94 4.98
C THR A 31 10.09 -16.30 4.26
N LEU A 32 9.09 -15.45 4.34
CA LEU A 32 7.82 -15.66 3.64
C LEU A 32 8.03 -15.72 2.12
N LYS A 33 8.84 -14.85 1.58
CA LYS A 33 9.12 -14.84 0.14
C LYS A 33 9.76 -16.14 -0.32
N LYS A 34 10.65 -16.73 0.49
CA LYS A 34 11.28 -18.01 0.18
C LYS A 34 10.29 -19.16 0.06
N ILE A 35 9.18 -19.11 0.76
CA ILE A 35 8.12 -20.12 0.66
C ILE A 35 6.99 -19.70 -0.27
N GLY A 36 7.22 -18.66 -1.07
CA GLY A 36 6.25 -18.22 -2.08
C GLY A 36 5.15 -17.30 -1.57
N VAL A 37 5.32 -16.72 -0.39
CA VAL A 37 4.32 -15.80 0.18
C VAL A 37 4.82 -14.37 0.07
N ARG A 38 4.02 -13.50 -0.57
CA ARG A 38 4.32 -12.08 -0.68
C ARG A 38 3.60 -11.31 0.43
N PHE A 39 4.24 -10.27 0.91
CA PHE A 39 3.64 -9.37 1.90
C PHE A 39 3.29 -8.05 1.23
N ALA A 40 2.11 -7.50 1.57
CA ALA A 40 1.64 -6.24 0.99
C ALA A 40 1.13 -5.31 2.09
N PRO A 41 1.83 -4.23 2.40
CA PRO A 41 1.24 -3.17 3.21
C PRO A 41 0.10 -2.50 2.43
N ALA A 42 -1.01 -2.26 3.12
CA ALA A 42 -2.19 -1.63 2.54
C ALA A 42 -2.47 -0.32 3.26
N SER A 43 -2.71 0.75 2.51
CA SER A 43 -2.89 2.07 3.10
C SER A 43 -3.59 3.03 2.14
N GLY A 44 -4.17 4.10 2.70
CA GLY A 44 -4.61 5.24 1.89
C GLY A 44 -3.47 6.13 1.43
N ARG A 45 -2.24 5.87 1.92
CA ARG A 45 -1.07 6.67 1.55
C ARG A 45 -0.71 6.46 0.09
N GLN A 46 0.00 7.44 -0.47
CA GLN A 46 0.58 7.31 -1.80
C GLN A 46 1.69 6.24 -1.80
N TYR A 47 1.88 5.63 -2.96
CA TYR A 47 2.85 4.55 -3.12
C TYR A 47 4.26 4.91 -2.64
N TYR A 48 4.75 6.10 -2.98
CA TYR A 48 6.11 6.50 -2.60
C TYR A 48 6.30 6.57 -1.09
N ASN A 49 5.28 7.00 -0.36
CA ASN A 49 5.32 7.03 1.10
C ASN A 49 5.47 5.63 1.68
N LEU A 50 4.73 4.67 1.11
CA LEU A 50 4.82 3.28 1.54
C LEU A 50 6.18 2.69 1.19
N TYR A 51 6.63 2.90 -0.03
CA TYR A 51 7.88 2.36 -0.53
C TYR A 51 9.07 2.81 0.33
N GLU A 52 9.15 4.10 0.65
CA GLU A 52 10.22 4.65 1.47
C GLU A 52 10.27 4.07 2.88
N GLN A 53 9.11 3.68 3.43
CA GLN A 53 9.02 3.13 4.78
C GLN A 53 9.82 1.84 4.95
N PHE A 54 10.00 1.06 3.88
CA PHE A 54 10.55 -0.28 3.98
C PHE A 54 12.03 -0.39 3.61
N GLY A 55 12.66 0.69 3.18
CA GLY A 55 14.11 0.76 2.98
C GLY A 55 14.67 -0.37 2.14
N GLU A 56 15.55 -1.20 2.73
CA GLU A 56 16.29 -2.23 1.99
C GLU A 56 15.42 -3.35 1.43
N ILE A 57 14.22 -3.59 2.00
CA ILE A 57 13.33 -4.64 1.50
C ILE A 57 12.22 -4.07 0.63
N ALA A 58 12.26 -2.79 0.29
CA ALA A 58 11.16 -2.14 -0.42
C ALA A 58 10.81 -2.83 -1.75
N ASP A 59 11.79 -3.34 -2.48
CA ASP A 59 11.55 -4.01 -3.75
C ASP A 59 11.05 -5.46 -3.59
N GLU A 60 11.06 -5.99 -2.37
CA GLU A 60 10.62 -7.36 -2.11
C GLU A 60 9.15 -7.45 -1.68
N LEU A 61 8.48 -6.31 -1.58
CA LEU A 61 7.08 -6.22 -1.15
C LEU A 61 6.16 -5.90 -2.29
N MET A 62 4.89 -6.29 -2.14
CA MET A 62 3.81 -5.70 -2.92
C MET A 62 3.24 -4.53 -2.14
N TYR A 63 2.57 -3.60 -2.81
CA TYR A 63 2.00 -2.41 -2.19
C TYR A 63 0.57 -2.20 -2.65
N ILE A 64 -0.33 -2.03 -1.68
CA ILE A 64 -1.72 -1.67 -1.95
C ILE A 64 -1.88 -0.24 -1.43
N SER A 65 -1.73 0.73 -2.33
CA SER A 65 -1.73 2.14 -1.99
C SER A 65 -3.01 2.83 -2.43
N GLU A 66 -3.24 4.03 -1.92
CA GLU A 66 -4.40 4.85 -2.26
C GLU A 66 -5.72 4.08 -2.11
N ASN A 67 -5.84 3.32 -1.01
CA ASN A 67 -7.00 2.48 -0.69
C ASN A 67 -7.36 1.48 -1.80
N GLY A 68 -6.35 0.94 -2.46
CA GLY A 68 -6.54 -0.04 -3.53
C GLY A 68 -6.55 0.55 -4.93
N GLY A 69 -6.48 1.87 -5.07
CA GLY A 69 -6.44 2.52 -6.36
C GLY A 69 -5.17 2.23 -7.15
N MET A 70 -4.11 1.82 -6.47
CA MET A 70 -2.84 1.47 -7.10
C MET A 70 -2.22 0.29 -6.39
N VAL A 71 -1.91 -0.75 -7.15
CA VAL A 71 -1.22 -1.94 -6.64
C VAL A 71 0.09 -2.10 -7.39
N CYS A 72 1.17 -2.22 -6.63
CA CYS A 72 2.51 -2.38 -7.19
C CYS A 72 3.17 -3.65 -6.67
N ASP A 73 4.01 -4.26 -7.50
CA ASP A 73 4.92 -5.32 -7.10
C ASP A 73 6.33 -4.74 -7.14
N GLY A 74 6.88 -4.41 -5.96
CA GLY A 74 8.10 -3.63 -5.89
C GLY A 74 7.88 -2.27 -6.56
N ARG A 75 8.55 -2.01 -7.67
CA ARG A 75 8.40 -0.78 -8.47
C ARG A 75 7.46 -0.93 -9.65
N GLU A 76 6.99 -2.14 -9.92
CA GLU A 76 6.15 -2.40 -11.08
C GLU A 76 4.68 -2.18 -10.75
N ILE A 77 3.99 -1.37 -11.56
CA ILE A 77 2.56 -1.16 -11.40
C ILE A 77 1.82 -2.37 -11.94
N VAL A 78 1.09 -3.06 -11.06
CA VAL A 78 0.29 -4.24 -11.42
C VAL A 78 -1.14 -3.82 -11.75
N SER A 79 -1.68 -2.88 -11.01
CA SER A 79 -3.05 -2.39 -11.23
C SER A 79 -3.12 -0.92 -10.86
N PHE A 80 -3.80 -0.14 -11.67
CA PHE A 80 -4.00 1.28 -11.41
C PHE A 80 -5.38 1.69 -11.90
N GLU A 81 -6.18 2.27 -10.99
CA GLU A 81 -7.48 2.81 -11.33
C GLU A 81 -7.48 4.32 -11.12
N ALA A 82 -7.58 5.05 -12.22
CA ALA A 82 -7.72 6.49 -12.19
C ALA A 82 -9.20 6.85 -12.34
N MET A 83 -9.64 7.84 -11.58
CA MET A 83 -10.98 8.36 -11.75
C MET A 83 -11.06 9.04 -13.13
N PRO A 84 -12.08 8.74 -13.96
CA PRO A 84 -12.25 9.42 -15.24
C PRO A 84 -12.31 10.94 -15.05
N GLN A 85 -11.71 11.67 -15.97
CA GLN A 85 -11.64 13.14 -15.88
C GLN A 85 -13.04 13.77 -15.72
N GLN A 86 -14.04 13.22 -16.39
CA GLN A 86 -15.42 13.72 -16.29
C GLN A 86 -15.96 13.64 -14.86
N LEU A 87 -15.64 12.54 -14.15
CA LEU A 87 -16.06 12.38 -12.76
C LEU A 87 -15.28 13.30 -11.83
N VAL A 88 -14.00 13.53 -12.10
CA VAL A 88 -13.20 14.47 -11.33
C VAL A 88 -13.78 15.88 -11.46
N CYS A 89 -14.10 16.31 -12.67
CA CYS A 89 -14.68 17.62 -12.91
C CYS A 89 -16.05 17.76 -12.22
N ALA A 90 -16.89 16.73 -12.30
CA ALA A 90 -18.19 16.72 -11.62
C ALA A 90 -18.05 16.82 -10.12
N ALA A 91 -17.09 16.08 -9.54
CA ALA A 91 -16.83 16.13 -8.10
C ALA A 91 -16.35 17.51 -7.65
N VAL A 92 -15.45 18.14 -8.42
CA VAL A 92 -14.96 19.48 -8.13
C VAL A 92 -16.10 20.50 -8.18
N GLU A 93 -16.94 20.45 -9.21
CA GLU A 93 -18.11 21.33 -9.33
C GLU A 93 -19.04 21.19 -8.13
N LEU A 94 -19.32 19.93 -7.73
CA LEU A 94 -20.17 19.67 -6.58
C LEU A 94 -19.55 20.23 -5.30
N ALA A 95 -18.25 20.03 -5.11
CA ALA A 95 -17.54 20.50 -3.93
C ALA A 95 -17.56 22.04 -3.83
N ARG A 96 -17.50 22.75 -4.97
CA ARG A 96 -17.56 24.21 -5.00
C ARG A 96 -18.90 24.76 -4.53
N GLY A 97 -19.96 23.98 -4.69
CA GLY A 97 -21.30 24.36 -4.25
C GLY A 97 -21.58 24.08 -2.79
N LEU A 98 -20.65 23.42 -2.07
CA LEU A 98 -20.85 23.07 -0.67
C LEU A 98 -20.43 24.24 0.23
N PRO A 99 -21.17 24.49 1.33
CA PRO A 99 -20.73 25.49 2.31
C PRO A 99 -19.49 24.99 3.05
N ASN A 100 -18.65 25.94 3.41
CA ASN A 100 -17.45 25.64 4.21
C ASN A 100 -17.81 25.40 5.67
#